data_b182a5e1bb8456bebd0183502266a06a
#
_entry.id   b182a5e1bb8456bebd0183502266a06a
#
_cell.length_a   1.000
_cell.length_b   1.000
_cell.length_c   1.000
_cell.angle_alpha   90.00
_cell.angle_beta   90.00
_cell.angle_gamma   90.00
#
_symmetry.space_group_name_H-M   'P 1'
#
loop_
_entity.id
_entity.type
_entity.pdbx_description
1 polymer ?
#
loop_
_entity_poly.entity_id
_entity_poly.type
_entity_poly.pdbx_seq_one_letter_code
_entity_poly.pdbx_strand_id
1 'polypeptide(L)'
;VKSAALKSPHAWKLEQLDGIDIVDPLTVRLRFKKPFAFLPVALTGSTGRAGTIVSKRAVDTSGTAFGRAPVGTGPFKLASWKENDSIELVRNPSYFEAGMPHLDRVVIRLIREPSAAVAAMMSGQVDGLSVCPFQFIPQLRKNPNIQVFGQVEGNYAFLGMNNKRAPFDDPALRQAVSFAIDRKVI
;
A
#
# COMPACT_ATOMS: atom_id res chain seq x y z
N VAL A 1 10.02 13.87 1.59
CA VAL A 1 10.64 12.72 0.89
C VAL A 1 12.14 12.91 0.71
N LYS A 2 12.64 14.11 0.40
CA LYS A 2 14.08 14.41 0.28
C LYS A 2 14.78 14.74 1.61
N SER A 3 14.09 14.77 2.73
CA SER A 3 14.75 15.02 4.01
C SER A 3 15.73 13.89 4.31
N ALA A 4 17.02 14.21 4.42
CA ALA A 4 18.07 13.26 4.81
C ALA A 4 17.78 12.62 6.18
N ALA A 5 17.08 13.33 7.05
CA ALA A 5 16.69 12.86 8.38
C ALA A 5 15.63 11.76 8.34
N LEU A 6 14.74 11.76 7.34
CA LEU A 6 13.63 10.80 7.25
C LEU A 6 13.97 9.54 6.47
N LYS A 7 15.11 9.49 5.76
CA LYS A 7 15.60 8.34 4.98
C LYS A 7 14.49 7.53 4.29
N SER A 8 13.57 8.21 3.58
CA SER A 8 12.43 7.56 2.94
C SER A 8 12.90 6.49 1.93
N PRO A 9 12.41 5.25 2.01
CA PRO A 9 12.72 4.20 1.03
C PRO A 9 12.24 4.55 -0.39
N HIS A 10 11.40 5.57 -0.53
CA HIS A 10 10.86 6.05 -1.81
C HIS A 10 11.57 7.31 -2.35
N ALA A 11 12.64 7.78 -1.70
CA ALA A 11 13.37 8.99 -2.09
C ALA A 11 13.90 8.92 -3.53
N TRP A 12 14.32 7.73 -3.98
CA TRP A 12 14.83 7.48 -5.33
C TRP A 12 13.80 7.84 -6.43
N LYS A 13 12.49 7.73 -6.15
CA LYS A 13 11.41 8.07 -7.10
C LYS A 13 11.38 9.55 -7.47
N LEU A 14 11.94 10.39 -6.63
CA LEU A 14 12.04 11.83 -6.83
C LEU A 14 13.50 12.30 -6.93
N GLU A 15 14.42 11.42 -7.30
CA GLU A 15 15.86 11.73 -7.42
C GLU A 15 16.12 12.83 -8.44
N GLN A 16 15.33 12.84 -9.53
CA GLN A 16 15.42 13.86 -10.58
C GLN A 16 14.81 15.21 -10.17
N LEU A 17 14.15 15.30 -9.00
CA LEU A 17 13.58 16.56 -8.52
C LEU A 17 14.71 17.51 -8.14
N ASP A 18 14.76 18.65 -8.81
CA ASP A 18 15.75 19.71 -8.63
C ASP A 18 15.31 20.72 -7.57
N GLY A 19 14.05 21.14 -7.63
CA GLY A 19 13.51 22.10 -6.68
C GLY A 19 11.99 22.06 -6.57
N ILE A 20 11.50 22.73 -5.52
CA ILE A 20 10.07 22.93 -5.25
C ILE A 20 9.87 24.40 -4.97
N ASP A 21 9.07 25.06 -5.81
CA ASP A 21 8.74 26.48 -5.65
C ASP A 21 7.28 26.59 -5.17
N ILE A 22 7.04 27.38 -4.14
CA ILE A 22 5.69 27.79 -3.73
C ILE A 22 5.35 29.02 -4.55
N VAL A 23 4.47 28.88 -5.54
CA VAL A 23 4.08 29.96 -6.45
C VAL A 23 3.06 30.87 -5.77
N ASP A 24 2.09 30.26 -5.09
CA ASP A 24 1.05 30.93 -4.31
C ASP A 24 0.52 29.94 -3.23
N PRO A 25 -0.43 30.34 -2.37
CA PRO A 25 -0.96 29.47 -1.29
C PRO A 25 -1.56 28.15 -1.74
N LEU A 26 -1.94 28.01 -3.02
CA LEU A 26 -2.60 26.82 -3.58
C LEU A 26 -1.79 26.15 -4.69
N THR A 27 -0.65 26.75 -5.10
CA THR A 27 0.12 26.30 -6.26
C THR A 27 1.56 25.97 -5.88
N VAL A 28 1.96 24.75 -6.17
CA VAL A 28 3.35 24.29 -6.01
C VAL A 28 3.90 23.87 -7.37
N ARG A 29 5.10 24.35 -7.71
CA ARG A 29 5.82 23.96 -8.91
C ARG A 29 6.96 23.00 -8.56
N LEU A 30 6.94 21.82 -9.17
CA LEU A 30 8.03 20.85 -9.07
C LEU A 30 8.96 21.02 -10.27
N ARG A 31 10.24 21.33 -10.01
CA ARG A 31 11.27 21.43 -11.05
C ARG A 31 12.08 20.14 -11.10
N PHE A 32 12.32 19.62 -12.30
CA PHE A 32 13.10 18.41 -12.53
C PHE A 32 14.32 18.74 -13.39
N LYS A 33 15.43 18.02 -13.15
CA LYS A 33 16.67 18.12 -13.92
C LYS A 33 16.52 17.65 -15.37
N LYS A 34 15.59 16.75 -15.61
CA LYS A 34 15.24 16.17 -16.92
C LYS A 34 13.73 15.94 -16.99
N PRO A 35 13.13 15.85 -18.18
CA PRO A 35 11.73 15.46 -18.34
C PRO A 35 11.43 14.17 -17.57
N PHE A 36 10.38 14.17 -16.75
CA PHE A 36 10.01 13.05 -15.89
C PHE A 36 8.54 12.65 -16.12
N ALA A 37 8.29 11.95 -17.22
CA ALA A 37 6.94 11.49 -17.59
C ALA A 37 6.33 10.51 -16.57
N PHE A 38 7.15 9.86 -15.76
CA PHE A 38 6.70 8.93 -14.71
C PHE A 38 6.15 9.62 -13.44
N LEU A 39 6.20 10.96 -13.36
CA LEU A 39 5.77 11.71 -12.18
C LEU A 39 4.35 11.37 -11.71
N PRO A 40 3.30 11.30 -12.57
CA PRO A 40 1.95 10.95 -12.12
C PRO A 40 1.91 9.60 -11.40
N VAL A 41 2.60 8.59 -11.93
CA VAL A 41 2.68 7.25 -11.32
C VAL A 41 3.47 7.30 -10.00
N ALA A 42 4.56 8.05 -9.94
CA ALA A 42 5.34 8.22 -8.71
C ALA A 42 4.52 8.85 -7.56
N LEU A 43 3.53 9.69 -7.90
CA LEU A 43 2.66 10.36 -6.94
C LEU A 43 1.42 9.55 -6.56
N THR A 44 1.15 8.40 -7.18
CA THR A 44 0.01 7.54 -6.77
C THR A 44 0.18 7.00 -5.37
N GLY A 45 -0.94 6.76 -4.66
CA GLY A 45 -0.94 6.25 -3.29
C GLY A 45 -0.50 4.79 -3.19
N SER A 46 -0.86 3.94 -4.17
CA SER A 46 -0.59 2.50 -4.15
C SER A 46 0.83 2.17 -4.64
N THR A 47 1.15 2.53 -5.87
CA THR A 47 2.41 2.16 -6.53
C THR A 47 3.53 3.14 -6.23
N GLY A 48 3.23 4.43 -6.33
CA GLY A 48 4.23 5.50 -6.17
C GLY A 48 4.56 5.81 -4.73
N ARG A 49 3.55 6.01 -3.89
CA ARG A 49 3.64 6.40 -2.47
C ARG A 49 4.39 7.71 -2.20
N ALA A 50 4.83 8.42 -3.24
CA ALA A 50 5.54 9.68 -3.07
C ALA A 50 4.59 10.89 -2.96
N GLY A 51 3.33 10.74 -3.34
CA GLY A 51 2.32 11.78 -3.29
C GLY A 51 1.46 11.81 -2.03
N THR A 52 1.75 10.95 -1.04
CA THR A 52 1.02 10.98 0.23
C THR A 52 1.32 12.29 0.97
N ILE A 53 0.27 13.09 1.19
CA ILE A 53 0.37 14.39 1.87
C ILE A 53 0.11 14.19 3.36
N VAL A 54 1.04 14.64 4.18
CA VAL A 54 1.00 14.55 5.63
C VAL A 54 1.12 15.93 6.28
N SER A 55 0.68 16.07 7.52
CA SER A 55 0.83 17.33 8.28
C SER A 55 2.30 17.63 8.53
N LYS A 56 2.81 18.73 7.94
CA LYS A 56 4.18 19.19 8.19
C LYS A 56 4.42 19.42 9.69
N ARG A 57 3.50 20.10 10.37
CA ARG A 57 3.60 20.36 11.82
C ARG A 57 3.71 19.06 12.61
N ALA A 58 2.89 18.05 12.30
CA ALA A 58 2.95 16.77 13.00
C ALA A 58 4.26 16.04 12.76
N VAL A 59 4.80 16.06 11.54
CA VAL A 59 6.11 15.49 11.22
C VAL A 59 7.23 16.19 11.98
N ASP A 60 7.23 17.53 12.00
CA ASP A 60 8.26 18.32 12.66
C ASP A 60 8.23 18.12 14.19
N THR A 61 7.04 17.96 14.79
CA THR A 61 6.86 17.76 16.23
C THR A 61 7.16 16.33 16.67
N SER A 62 6.72 15.34 15.90
CA SER A 62 6.78 13.93 16.30
C SER A 62 8.01 13.19 15.79
N GLY A 63 8.68 13.72 14.76
CA GLY A 63 9.86 13.11 14.17
C GLY A 63 9.61 11.64 13.76
N THR A 64 10.41 10.72 14.26
CA THR A 64 10.29 9.29 13.97
C THR A 64 9.01 8.66 14.55
N ALA A 65 8.43 9.24 15.60
CA ALA A 65 7.17 8.77 16.20
C ALA A 65 5.96 9.04 15.29
N PHE A 66 6.09 9.93 14.29
CA PHE A 66 5.02 10.21 13.32
C PHE A 66 4.46 8.94 12.66
N GLY A 67 5.31 7.94 12.40
CA GLY A 67 4.88 6.67 11.81
C GLY A 67 3.83 5.90 12.63
N ARG A 68 3.76 6.16 13.95
CA ARG A 68 2.78 5.54 14.86
C ARG A 68 1.57 6.42 15.15
N ALA A 69 1.67 7.72 14.89
CA ALA A 69 0.59 8.68 15.07
C ALA A 69 0.47 9.59 13.84
N PRO A 70 0.15 9.04 12.66
CA PRO A 70 0.09 9.80 11.42
C PRO A 70 -1.05 10.80 11.44
N VAL A 71 -0.79 12.00 10.93
CA VAL A 71 -1.76 13.06 10.72
C VAL A 71 -1.75 13.45 9.26
N GLY A 72 -2.88 13.29 8.59
CA GLY A 72 -3.09 13.63 7.19
C GLY A 72 -4.41 14.36 6.96
N THR A 73 -4.81 14.47 5.69
CA THR A 73 -6.03 15.15 5.24
C THR A 73 -7.11 14.17 4.77
N GLY A 74 -6.94 12.88 5.05
CA GLY A 74 -7.86 11.83 4.62
C GLY A 74 -9.22 11.82 5.34
N PRO A 75 -10.16 10.98 4.87
CA PRO A 75 -11.51 10.89 5.42
C PRO A 75 -11.55 10.29 6.83
N PHE A 76 -10.49 9.63 7.26
CA PHE A 76 -10.40 9.04 8.60
C PHE A 76 -9.18 9.55 9.35
N LYS A 77 -9.28 9.56 10.68
CA LYS A 77 -8.19 9.84 11.63
C LYS A 77 -7.85 8.58 12.42
N LEU A 78 -6.57 8.40 12.75
CA LEU A 78 -6.15 7.31 13.63
C LEU A 78 -6.68 7.56 15.06
N ALA A 79 -7.46 6.61 15.57
CA ALA A 79 -7.94 6.62 16.96
C ALA A 79 -7.05 5.76 17.86
N SER A 80 -6.74 4.53 17.42
CA SER A 80 -5.83 3.65 18.15
C SER A 80 -5.06 2.72 17.22
N TRP A 81 -3.89 2.30 17.66
CA TRP A 81 -3.08 1.29 16.99
C TRP A 81 -2.50 0.33 18.01
N LYS A 82 -3.04 -0.88 18.01
CA LYS A 82 -2.51 -2.00 18.80
C LYS A 82 -1.62 -2.84 17.90
N GLU A 83 -0.33 -2.88 18.23
CA GLU A 83 0.64 -3.61 17.41
C GLU A 83 0.30 -5.09 17.30
N ASN A 84 0.40 -5.64 16.09
CA ASN A 84 0.06 -7.02 15.76
C ASN A 84 -1.40 -7.45 16.02
N ASP A 85 -2.29 -6.52 16.29
CA ASP A 85 -3.71 -6.78 16.55
C ASP A 85 -4.61 -5.96 15.63
N SER A 86 -4.70 -4.64 15.84
CA SER A 86 -5.68 -3.82 15.16
C SER A 86 -5.29 -2.36 15.02
N ILE A 87 -5.85 -1.72 13.99
CA ILE A 87 -5.83 -0.28 13.79
C ILE A 87 -7.28 0.20 13.77
N GLU A 88 -7.60 1.16 14.63
CA GLU A 88 -8.90 1.80 14.68
C GLU A 88 -8.83 3.20 14.09
N LEU A 89 -9.70 3.46 13.13
CA LEU A 89 -9.85 4.73 12.46
C LEU A 89 -11.24 5.29 12.74
N VAL A 90 -11.34 6.58 12.99
CA VAL A 90 -12.61 7.30 13.18
C VAL A 90 -12.79 8.35 12.09
N ARG A 91 -14.04 8.66 11.78
CA ARG A 91 -14.41 9.70 10.81
C ARG A 91 -13.68 11.01 11.09
N ASN A 92 -13.17 11.63 10.03
CA ASN A 92 -12.64 12.98 10.09
C ASN A 92 -13.76 14.00 9.81
N PRO A 93 -14.28 14.71 10.81
CA PRO A 93 -15.37 15.66 10.61
C PRO A 93 -14.96 16.87 9.76
N SER A 94 -13.65 17.10 9.60
CA SER A 94 -13.09 18.18 8.78
C SER A 94 -12.62 17.69 7.42
N TYR A 95 -13.12 16.54 6.95
CA TYR A 95 -12.79 16.07 5.60
C TYR A 95 -13.38 17.02 4.55
N PHE A 96 -12.63 17.29 3.48
CA PHE A 96 -12.98 18.34 2.51
C PHE A 96 -14.17 17.96 1.60
N GLU A 97 -14.47 16.68 1.45
CA GLU A 97 -15.62 16.20 0.69
C GLU A 97 -16.87 16.18 1.58
N ALA A 98 -17.85 17.00 1.26
CA ALA A 98 -19.09 17.10 2.02
C ALA A 98 -19.85 15.76 2.02
N GLY A 99 -20.34 15.32 3.20
CA GLY A 99 -21.05 14.05 3.34
C GLY A 99 -20.17 12.81 3.41
N MET A 100 -18.86 12.93 3.23
CA MET A 100 -17.93 11.81 3.32
C MET A 100 -17.06 11.88 4.58
N PRO A 101 -16.58 10.73 5.06
CA PRO A 101 -16.96 9.36 4.70
C PRO A 101 -18.33 8.96 5.27
N HIS A 102 -18.98 7.94 4.69
CA HIS A 102 -20.25 7.43 5.19
C HIS A 102 -20.12 6.62 6.48
N LEU A 103 -18.96 6.00 6.70
CA LEU A 103 -18.69 5.22 7.90
C LEU A 103 -18.19 6.12 9.04
N ASP A 104 -18.64 5.87 10.26
CA ASP A 104 -18.16 6.56 11.44
C ASP A 104 -16.82 6.02 11.92
N ARG A 105 -16.60 4.70 11.72
CA ARG A 105 -15.44 3.98 12.21
C ARG A 105 -15.07 2.85 11.28
N VAL A 106 -13.75 2.60 11.15
CA VAL A 106 -13.18 1.44 10.47
C VAL A 106 -12.19 0.78 11.41
N VAL A 107 -12.32 -0.54 11.61
CA VAL A 107 -11.39 -1.34 12.40
C VAL A 107 -10.67 -2.32 11.48
N ILE A 108 -9.37 -2.15 11.31
CA ILE A 108 -8.52 -3.04 10.53
C ILE A 108 -7.92 -4.06 11.50
N ARG A 109 -8.31 -5.32 11.39
CA ARG A 109 -7.80 -6.43 12.23
C ARG A 109 -6.74 -7.21 11.48
N LEU A 110 -5.64 -7.50 12.14
CA LEU A 110 -4.56 -8.33 11.59
C LEU A 110 -4.83 -9.81 11.88
N ILE A 111 -5.41 -10.52 10.94
CA ILE A 111 -5.61 -11.97 11.00
C ILE A 111 -4.57 -12.60 10.07
N ARG A 112 -3.55 -13.23 10.65
CA ARG A 112 -2.39 -13.73 9.88
C ARG A 112 -2.68 -15.02 9.13
N GLU A 113 -3.51 -15.88 9.73
CA GLU A 113 -3.85 -17.17 9.14
C GLU A 113 -4.98 -17.00 8.11
N PRO A 114 -4.77 -17.36 6.83
CA PRO A 114 -5.77 -17.17 5.78
C PRO A 114 -7.08 -17.90 6.05
N SER A 115 -7.03 -19.11 6.59
CA SER A 115 -8.24 -19.89 6.94
C SER A 115 -9.04 -19.23 8.06
N ALA A 116 -8.37 -18.66 9.06
CA ALA A 116 -9.02 -17.91 10.13
C ALA A 116 -9.66 -16.60 9.64
N ALA A 117 -9.00 -15.90 8.69
CA ALA A 117 -9.56 -14.71 8.08
C ALA A 117 -10.85 -15.03 7.30
N VAL A 118 -10.85 -16.14 6.53
CA VAL A 118 -12.03 -16.61 5.80
C VAL A 118 -13.14 -17.05 6.77
N ALA A 119 -12.82 -17.76 7.85
CA ALA A 119 -13.80 -18.13 8.87
C ALA A 119 -14.43 -16.92 9.55
N ALA A 120 -13.64 -15.87 9.85
CA ALA A 120 -14.14 -14.62 10.40
C ALA A 120 -15.09 -13.88 9.43
N MET A 121 -14.80 -13.92 8.12
CA MET A 121 -15.69 -13.38 7.09
C MET A 121 -16.99 -14.19 6.98
N MET A 122 -16.89 -15.52 6.96
CA MET A 122 -18.06 -16.42 6.88
C MET A 122 -18.98 -16.31 8.07
N SER A 123 -18.44 -16.03 9.26
CA SER A 123 -19.21 -15.87 10.50
C SER A 123 -19.71 -14.44 10.76
N GLY A 124 -19.36 -13.48 9.89
CA GLY A 124 -19.72 -12.07 10.08
C GLY A 124 -18.93 -11.35 11.17
N GLN A 125 -17.81 -11.89 11.62
CA GLN A 125 -16.92 -11.20 12.58
C GLN A 125 -16.12 -10.08 11.92
N VAL A 126 -15.99 -10.09 10.61
CA VAL A 126 -15.43 -9.01 9.79
C VAL A 126 -16.33 -8.78 8.59
N ASP A 127 -16.39 -7.52 8.14
CA ASP A 127 -17.24 -7.08 7.04
C ASP A 127 -16.54 -7.20 5.68
N GLY A 128 -15.22 -7.37 5.68
CA GLY A 128 -14.44 -7.47 4.45
C GLY A 128 -13.03 -8.02 4.66
N LEU A 129 -12.49 -8.62 3.60
CA LEU A 129 -11.10 -9.03 3.50
C LEU A 129 -10.42 -8.16 2.44
N SER A 130 -9.29 -7.54 2.78
CA SER A 130 -8.50 -6.73 1.84
C SER A 130 -7.82 -7.59 0.76
N VAL A 131 -7.50 -8.83 1.09
CA VAL A 131 -6.95 -9.83 0.18
C VAL A 131 -7.72 -11.14 0.37
N CYS A 132 -8.27 -11.66 -0.72
CA CYS A 132 -8.94 -12.95 -0.70
C CYS A 132 -7.95 -14.05 -1.10
N PRO A 133 -7.67 -15.05 -0.23
CA PRO A 133 -6.82 -16.17 -0.59
C PRO A 133 -7.46 -16.99 -1.71
N PHE A 134 -6.73 -17.25 -2.80
CA PHE A 134 -7.26 -17.84 -4.04
C PHE A 134 -7.99 -19.17 -3.83
N GLN A 135 -7.47 -20.03 -2.96
CA GLN A 135 -8.04 -21.35 -2.68
C GLN A 135 -9.45 -21.28 -2.08
N PHE A 136 -9.81 -20.17 -1.45
CA PHE A 136 -11.11 -19.99 -0.79
C PHE A 136 -12.15 -19.25 -1.67
N ILE A 137 -11.75 -18.72 -2.82
CA ILE A 137 -12.67 -18.01 -3.73
C ILE A 137 -13.90 -18.84 -4.09
N PRO A 138 -13.78 -20.13 -4.47
CA PRO A 138 -14.96 -20.95 -4.81
C PRO A 138 -15.92 -21.14 -3.63
N GLN A 139 -15.39 -21.22 -2.41
CA GLN A 139 -16.21 -21.34 -1.19
C GLN A 139 -16.94 -20.04 -0.87
N LEU A 140 -16.24 -18.90 -0.92
CA LEU A 140 -16.82 -17.58 -0.64
C LEU A 140 -17.90 -17.20 -1.65
N ARG A 141 -17.71 -17.52 -2.93
CA ARG A 141 -18.70 -17.27 -4.00
C ARG A 141 -20.00 -18.06 -3.86
N LYS A 142 -19.99 -19.17 -3.11
CA LYS A 142 -21.20 -19.95 -2.82
C LYS A 142 -22.10 -19.30 -1.77
N ASN A 143 -21.57 -18.35 -0.97
CA ASN A 143 -22.33 -17.64 0.03
C ASN A 143 -23.02 -16.43 -0.62
N PRO A 144 -24.38 -16.38 -0.66
CA PRO A 144 -25.10 -15.29 -1.33
C PRO A 144 -24.91 -13.91 -0.64
N ASN A 145 -24.46 -13.90 0.61
CA ASN A 145 -24.22 -12.67 1.38
C ASN A 145 -22.78 -12.13 1.20
N ILE A 146 -21.92 -12.81 0.42
CA ILE A 146 -20.52 -12.42 0.21
C ILE A 146 -20.31 -12.09 -1.27
N GLN A 147 -19.83 -10.89 -1.53
CA GLN A 147 -19.37 -10.49 -2.85
C GLN A 147 -17.85 -10.64 -2.95
N VAL A 148 -17.37 -11.32 -3.99
CA VAL A 148 -15.94 -11.45 -4.28
C VAL A 148 -15.62 -10.61 -5.51
N PHE A 149 -14.87 -9.53 -5.29
CA PHE A 149 -14.39 -8.64 -6.35
C PHE A 149 -13.03 -9.14 -6.83
N GLY A 150 -12.84 -9.18 -8.13
CA GLY A 150 -11.55 -9.47 -8.76
C GLY A 150 -11.13 -8.28 -9.61
N GLN A 151 -9.88 -7.87 -9.47
CA GLN A 151 -9.26 -6.85 -10.31
C GLN A 151 -7.96 -7.42 -10.86
N VAL A 152 -7.72 -7.20 -12.15
CA VAL A 152 -6.41 -7.47 -12.74
C VAL A 152 -5.45 -6.40 -12.24
N GLU A 153 -4.51 -6.82 -11.40
CA GLU A 153 -3.46 -5.95 -10.88
C GLU A 153 -2.14 -6.19 -11.64
N GLY A 154 -1.25 -5.19 -11.59
CA GLY A 154 0.10 -5.32 -12.14
C GLY A 154 1.03 -6.19 -11.29
N ASN A 155 0.49 -7.02 -10.40
CA ASN A 155 1.25 -7.92 -9.54
C ASN A 155 1.56 -9.22 -10.29
N TYR A 156 2.75 -9.76 -10.07
CA TYR A 156 3.18 -11.03 -10.62
C TYR A 156 3.95 -11.84 -9.58
N ALA A 157 3.76 -13.15 -9.62
CA ALA A 157 4.57 -14.07 -8.84
C ALA A 157 5.85 -14.40 -9.61
N PHE A 158 6.98 -14.43 -8.92
CA PHE A 158 8.26 -14.76 -9.52
C PHE A 158 9.10 -15.67 -8.62
N LEU A 159 9.92 -16.50 -9.25
CA LEU A 159 10.97 -17.24 -8.59
C LEU A 159 12.29 -16.48 -8.73
N GLY A 160 12.76 -15.88 -7.65
CA GLY A 160 14.06 -15.18 -7.62
C GLY A 160 15.21 -16.16 -7.47
N MET A 161 16.16 -16.12 -8.40
CA MET A 161 17.39 -16.93 -8.34
C MET A 161 18.60 -16.02 -8.12
N ASN A 162 19.42 -16.33 -7.12
CA ASN A 162 20.64 -15.57 -6.86
C ASN A 162 21.73 -15.99 -7.86
N ASN A 163 21.88 -15.22 -8.94
CA ASN A 163 22.83 -15.48 -10.02
C ASN A 163 24.32 -15.22 -9.67
N LYS A 164 24.60 -14.83 -8.43
CA LYS A 164 25.98 -14.69 -7.91
C LYS A 164 26.39 -15.85 -6.99
N ARG A 165 25.54 -16.87 -6.84
CA ARG A 165 25.76 -17.98 -5.91
C ARG A 165 25.41 -19.32 -6.59
N ALA A 166 26.30 -20.31 -6.47
CA ALA A 166 26.02 -21.67 -6.89
C ALA A 166 24.76 -22.23 -6.22
N PRO A 167 23.96 -23.01 -6.91
CA PRO A 167 24.13 -23.47 -8.30
C PRO A 167 23.53 -22.53 -9.35
N PHE A 168 22.96 -21.38 -8.95
CA PHE A 168 22.23 -20.46 -9.85
C PHE A 168 23.16 -19.44 -10.55
N ASP A 169 24.46 -19.51 -10.36
CA ASP A 169 25.46 -18.82 -11.17
C ASP A 169 25.54 -19.38 -12.60
N ASP A 170 25.17 -20.67 -12.79
CA ASP A 170 25.04 -21.28 -14.10
C ASP A 170 23.77 -20.85 -14.84
N PRO A 171 23.88 -20.20 -16.03
CA PRO A 171 22.74 -19.82 -16.83
C PRO A 171 21.88 -21.01 -17.30
N ALA A 172 22.50 -22.17 -17.61
CA ALA A 172 21.80 -23.35 -18.07
C ALA A 172 20.85 -23.90 -16.99
N LEU A 173 21.30 -23.90 -15.73
CA LEU A 173 20.45 -24.30 -14.63
C LEU A 173 19.24 -23.35 -14.43
N ARG A 174 19.45 -22.04 -14.54
CA ARG A 174 18.34 -21.08 -14.45
C ARG A 174 17.32 -21.27 -15.55
N GLN A 175 17.77 -21.59 -16.77
CA GLN A 175 16.88 -21.93 -17.90
C GLN A 175 16.13 -23.24 -17.63
N ALA A 176 16.80 -24.28 -17.15
CA ALA A 176 16.18 -25.55 -16.82
C ALA A 176 15.06 -25.39 -15.78
N VAL A 177 15.31 -24.63 -14.72
CA VAL A 177 14.28 -24.29 -13.70
C VAL A 177 13.12 -23.53 -14.34
N SER A 178 13.38 -22.57 -15.22
CA SER A 178 12.33 -21.80 -15.90
C SER A 178 11.47 -22.68 -16.81
N PHE A 179 12.05 -23.68 -17.48
CA PHE A 179 11.30 -24.63 -18.33
C PHE A 179 10.55 -25.69 -17.52
N ALA A 180 11.00 -26.02 -16.31
CA ALA A 180 10.33 -26.97 -15.44
C ALA A 180 9.00 -26.44 -14.85
N ILE A 181 8.76 -25.13 -14.94
CA ILE A 181 7.53 -24.50 -14.40
C ILE A 181 6.44 -24.53 -15.47
N ASP A 182 5.38 -25.26 -15.21
CA ASP A 182 4.17 -25.19 -16.05
C ASP A 182 3.37 -23.91 -15.73
N ARG A 183 3.55 -22.92 -16.58
CA ARG A 183 2.89 -21.61 -16.44
C ARG A 183 1.40 -21.62 -16.74
N LYS A 184 0.84 -22.72 -17.23
CA LYS A 184 -0.60 -22.87 -17.48
C LYS A 184 -1.36 -23.35 -16.24
N VAL A 185 -0.63 -23.94 -15.29
CA VAL A 185 -1.21 -24.46 -14.03
C VAL A 185 -1.16 -23.43 -12.91
N ILE A 186 -0.29 -22.44 -13.02
CA ILE A 186 -0.16 -21.34 -12.06
C ILE A 186 -1.10 -20.19 -12.46
#